data_5e4dbc7b2f2d8a00062650d7e60c7705
#
_entry.id   5e4dbc7b2f2d8a00062650d7e60c7705
#
_cell.length_a   1.000
_cell.length_b   1.000
_cell.length_c   1.000
_cell.angle_alpha   90.00
_cell.angle_beta   90.00
_cell.angle_gamma   90.00
#
_symmetry.space_group_name_H-M   'P 1'
#
loop_
_entity.id
_entity.type
_entity.pdbx_description
1 polymer ?
#
loop_
_entity_poly.entity_id
_entity_poly.type
_entity_poly.pdbx_seq_one_letter_code
_entity_poly.pdbx_strand_id
1 'polypeptide(L)'
;MKSAGKIVLLLGGVMMMSFLLACDGSDDNSKADTPLEEEKPQVSDINDSGCTGKTRANSSLSLVLKKEGNIVTCEINGINANCGVDYFDIQPEYAIGKNAPDSLFIDLTPVVPDEKDCVCPYNVSFTVRNISADSFFLSCWLYMGMVSFKESNQITLEFSYDVVTIDGLEYYLYKPGQQASLYVMPNGKVKDEEWRIPSLVSYEGQDYTIGAFNPDGFYGGAKITKLILPNSVFRVEWHKEFYNCFNGRFPKLETIEVEPNSHLLSSVDGVLYSCNKKVLYCFPGANKRTEYTVIDGVDIIGEYAFRDCSYLKTIRLPESVTTIRPFAFADSHNLEAIYIPGKLNRYNLYLAFMYMPSTVTLFVPDSEVGYFKTIYQGPVLSISSSGGSR
;
A
#
# COMPACT_ATOMS: atom_id res chain seq x y z
N MET A 1 16.40 -34.26 5.41
CA MET A 1 17.08 -33.02 5.83
C MET A 1 16.29 -31.86 5.20
N LYS A 2 15.36 -31.27 5.97
CA LYS A 2 14.54 -30.13 5.51
C LYS A 2 15.36 -28.85 5.71
N SER A 3 15.71 -28.22 4.62
CA SER A 3 16.33 -26.88 4.62
C SER A 3 15.27 -25.86 5.05
N ALA A 4 15.37 -25.37 6.26
CA ALA A 4 14.61 -24.19 6.69
C ALA A 4 15.18 -22.97 5.94
N GLY A 5 14.43 -22.50 4.93
CA GLY A 5 14.74 -21.28 4.23
C GLY A 5 14.61 -20.09 5.21
N LYS A 6 15.73 -19.43 5.43
CA LYS A 6 15.77 -18.17 6.18
C LYS A 6 15.22 -17.05 5.31
N ILE A 7 14.06 -16.53 5.67
CA ILE A 7 13.59 -15.25 5.15
C ILE A 7 14.15 -14.19 6.10
N VAL A 8 15.10 -13.43 5.62
CA VAL A 8 15.54 -12.18 6.23
C VAL A 8 14.55 -11.14 5.76
N LEU A 9 13.63 -10.73 6.63
CA LEU A 9 12.81 -9.53 6.42
C LEU A 9 13.74 -8.32 6.55
N LEU A 10 14.28 -7.86 5.44
CA LEU A 10 14.94 -6.55 5.33
C LEU A 10 13.85 -5.48 5.39
N LEU A 11 13.73 -4.87 6.57
CA LEU A 11 12.90 -3.69 6.80
C LEU A 11 13.52 -2.48 6.09
N GLY A 12 13.29 -2.38 4.81
CA GLY A 12 13.49 -1.15 4.09
C GLY A 12 12.29 -0.22 4.31
N GLY A 13 12.48 0.90 5.04
CA GLY A 13 11.43 1.88 5.30
C GLY A 13 10.74 2.37 4.02
N VAL A 14 9.50 2.03 3.80
CA VAL A 14 8.62 2.66 2.82
C VAL A 14 7.74 3.61 3.60
N MET A 15 7.91 4.88 3.32
CA MET A 15 6.95 5.90 3.67
C MET A 15 5.66 5.62 2.87
N MET A 16 4.85 4.66 3.32
CA MET A 16 3.46 4.57 2.93
C MET A 16 2.70 5.55 3.80
N MET A 17 2.51 6.76 3.32
CA MET A 17 1.37 7.56 3.76
C MET A 17 0.12 6.81 3.29
N SER A 18 -0.34 5.89 4.12
CA SER A 18 -1.62 5.22 3.94
C SER A 18 -2.71 6.20 4.35
N PHE A 19 -3.19 7.03 3.42
CA PHE A 19 -4.47 7.69 3.59
C PHE A 19 -5.57 6.63 3.46
N LEU A 20 -5.78 5.86 4.50
CA LEU A 20 -6.94 5.00 4.66
C LEU A 20 -8.08 5.82 5.28
N LEU A 21 -8.67 6.72 4.49
CA LEU A 21 -10.01 7.21 4.80
C LEU A 21 -10.95 6.04 4.55
N ALA A 22 -11.66 5.62 5.60
CA ALA A 22 -12.75 4.63 5.47
C ALA A 22 -13.69 5.06 4.35
N CYS A 23 -14.01 4.12 3.46
CA CYS A 23 -14.94 4.38 2.37
C CYS A 23 -16.35 4.46 2.94
N ASP A 24 -16.80 5.66 3.26
CA ASP A 24 -18.21 5.93 3.54
C ASP A 24 -18.87 6.39 2.23
N GLY A 25 -19.75 5.53 1.72
CA GLY A 25 -20.51 5.81 0.49
C GLY A 25 -21.72 6.68 0.79
N SER A 26 -21.53 7.98 0.91
CA SER A 26 -22.64 8.93 0.85
C SER A 26 -22.16 10.26 0.26
N ASP A 27 -22.51 10.47 -1.01
CA ASP A 27 -22.64 11.82 -1.58
C ASP A 27 -23.78 12.55 -0.83
N ASP A 28 -23.44 13.30 0.20
CA ASP A 28 -24.39 14.24 0.78
C ASP A 28 -23.74 15.59 1.07
N ASN A 29 -24.04 16.53 0.17
CA ASN A 29 -23.75 17.95 0.27
C ASN A 29 -24.67 18.57 1.32
N SER A 30 -24.39 18.41 2.59
CA SER A 30 -25.04 19.15 3.66
C SER A 30 -24.03 19.92 4.49
N LYS A 31 -24.33 21.21 4.63
CA LYS A 31 -23.57 22.27 5.28
C LYS A 31 -22.85 21.85 6.57
N ALA A 32 -21.61 22.27 6.65
CA ALA A 32 -20.73 22.13 7.80
C ALA A 32 -21.34 22.79 9.05
N ASP A 33 -21.70 21.97 10.03
CA ASP A 33 -21.64 22.36 11.43
C ASP A 33 -20.17 22.17 11.87
N THR A 34 -19.61 23.19 12.46
CA THR A 34 -18.24 23.25 12.95
C THR A 34 -18.03 22.07 13.94
N PRO A 35 -17.16 21.08 13.65
CA PRO A 35 -16.86 20.04 14.61
C PRO A 35 -16.10 20.67 15.78
N LEU A 36 -16.45 20.27 17.01
CA LEU A 36 -15.56 20.41 18.16
C LEU A 36 -14.20 19.83 17.74
N GLU A 37 -13.12 20.56 17.92
CA GLU A 37 -11.76 20.08 17.72
C GLU A 37 -11.52 18.89 18.65
N GLU A 38 -11.81 17.67 18.17
CA GLU A 38 -11.37 16.47 18.84
C GLU A 38 -9.84 16.41 18.72
N GLU A 39 -9.16 16.36 19.85
CA GLU A 39 -7.71 16.28 19.89
C GLU A 39 -7.24 15.04 19.09
N LYS A 40 -6.39 15.27 18.09
CA LYS A 40 -5.80 14.20 17.29
C LYS A 40 -5.04 13.23 18.19
N PRO A 41 -4.95 11.93 17.81
CA PRO A 41 -4.12 10.97 18.54
C PRO A 41 -2.68 11.48 18.60
N GLN A 42 -2.08 11.35 19.77
CA GLN A 42 -0.70 11.76 20.03
C GLN A 42 0.09 10.54 20.45
N VAL A 43 1.29 10.38 19.91
CA VAL A 43 2.26 9.41 20.39
C VAL A 43 3.17 10.05 21.43
N SER A 44 3.39 9.32 22.52
CA SER A 44 4.34 9.69 23.54
C SER A 44 5.06 8.45 24.07
N ASP A 45 6.07 8.67 24.91
CA ASP A 45 6.77 7.62 25.66
C ASP A 45 7.34 6.51 24.73
N ILE A 46 7.93 6.93 23.59
CA ILE A 46 8.60 6.01 22.68
C ILE A 46 9.87 5.51 23.36
N ASN A 47 9.94 4.20 23.56
CA ASN A 47 11.12 3.51 24.04
C ASN A 47 11.47 2.38 23.09
N ASP A 48 12.75 2.27 22.78
CA ASP A 48 13.26 1.13 22.06
C ASP A 48 14.42 0.52 22.84
N SER A 49 14.52 -0.80 22.80
CA SER A 49 15.55 -1.53 23.57
C SER A 49 16.95 -1.44 22.96
N GLY A 50 17.09 -0.82 21.82
CA GLY A 50 18.28 -0.95 21.01
C GLY A 50 18.51 -2.39 20.52
N CYS A 51 19.59 -2.62 19.79
CA CYS A 51 19.99 -3.95 19.36
C CYS A 51 20.43 -4.80 20.56
N THR A 52 19.59 -5.69 21.06
CA THR A 52 19.83 -6.47 22.29
C THR A 52 20.83 -7.63 22.14
N GLY A 53 21.64 -7.66 21.06
CA GLY A 53 22.84 -8.50 21.01
C GLY A 53 22.82 -9.69 20.04
N LYS A 54 23.95 -10.33 19.91
CA LYS A 54 24.40 -11.30 18.90
C LYS A 54 23.69 -12.64 18.85
N THR A 55 22.59 -12.84 19.55
CA THR A 55 21.92 -14.13 19.59
C THR A 55 20.76 -14.16 18.61
N ARG A 56 20.83 -15.06 17.64
CA ARG A 56 19.69 -15.59 16.92
C ARG A 56 18.71 -16.24 17.92
N ALA A 57 18.07 -15.45 18.76
CA ALA A 57 16.95 -15.94 19.52
C ALA A 57 15.74 -16.00 18.60
N ASN A 58 15.03 -17.12 18.60
CA ASN A 58 13.63 -17.21 18.17
C ASN A 58 12.80 -16.36 19.15
N SER A 59 12.94 -15.04 19.10
CA SER A 59 12.02 -14.16 19.81
C SER A 59 10.69 -14.24 19.03
N SER A 60 9.69 -14.79 19.68
CA SER A 60 8.32 -14.74 19.14
C SER A 60 7.95 -13.28 18.98
N LEU A 61 7.61 -12.89 17.76
CA LEU A 61 7.10 -11.57 17.48
C LEU A 61 5.74 -11.42 18.17
N SER A 62 5.56 -10.39 18.98
CA SER A 62 4.31 -10.15 19.70
C SER A 62 3.95 -8.68 19.76
N LEU A 63 2.65 -8.41 19.79
CA LEU A 63 2.07 -7.10 20.06
C LEU A 63 1.24 -7.20 21.35
N VAL A 64 1.59 -6.42 22.34
CA VAL A 64 0.83 -6.27 23.57
C VAL A 64 0.19 -4.89 23.59
N LEU A 65 -1.12 -4.85 23.73
CA LEU A 65 -1.91 -3.63 23.84
C LEU A 65 -2.47 -3.55 25.26
N LYS A 66 -2.31 -2.41 25.93
CA LYS A 66 -2.90 -2.12 27.24
C LYS A 66 -3.72 -0.83 27.14
N LYS A 67 -4.97 -0.85 27.61
CA LYS A 67 -5.84 0.33 27.60
C LYS A 67 -6.15 0.79 29.01
N GLU A 68 -5.90 2.07 29.28
CA GLU A 68 -6.26 2.77 30.53
C GLU A 68 -6.95 4.09 30.18
N GLY A 69 -8.26 4.14 30.39
CA GLY A 69 -9.07 5.28 29.94
C GLY A 69 -8.96 5.49 28.42
N ASN A 70 -8.56 6.68 28.01
CA ASN A 70 -8.37 7.04 26.58
C ASN A 70 -6.92 6.84 26.10
N ILE A 71 -6.16 6.02 26.79
CA ILE A 71 -4.74 5.78 26.50
C ILE A 71 -4.56 4.31 26.13
N VAL A 72 -3.90 4.04 25.01
CA VAL A 72 -3.49 2.70 24.59
C VAL A 72 -1.97 2.66 24.56
N THR A 73 -1.38 1.80 25.37
CA THR A 73 0.05 1.49 25.32
C THR A 73 0.26 0.29 24.42
N CYS A 74 1.19 0.43 23.46
CA CYS A 74 1.57 -0.58 22.51
C CYS A 74 2.99 -1.06 22.81
N GLU A 75 3.19 -2.37 22.97
CA GLU A 75 4.51 -2.98 23.14
C GLU A 75 4.68 -4.02 22.00
N ILE A 76 5.64 -3.78 21.11
CA ILE A 76 5.97 -4.69 20.02
C ILE A 76 7.32 -5.34 20.33
N ASN A 77 7.34 -6.64 20.48
CA ASN A 77 8.54 -7.39 20.82
C ASN A 77 9.02 -8.23 19.63
N GLY A 78 10.33 -8.32 19.47
CA GLY A 78 10.96 -9.19 18.48
C GLY A 78 10.96 -8.65 17.05
N ILE A 79 10.90 -7.34 16.85
CA ILE A 79 11.04 -6.74 15.50
C ILE A 79 12.46 -6.98 15.00
N ASN A 80 12.58 -7.68 13.88
CA ASN A 80 13.88 -7.83 13.22
C ASN A 80 14.14 -6.64 12.30
N ALA A 81 15.11 -5.82 12.64
CA ALA A 81 15.52 -4.66 11.87
C ALA A 81 17.04 -4.60 11.69
N ASN A 82 17.52 -3.73 10.78
CA ASN A 82 18.94 -3.49 10.58
C ASN A 82 19.59 -3.00 11.90
N CYS A 83 20.79 -3.47 12.22
CA CYS A 83 21.49 -3.07 13.45
C CYS A 83 21.88 -1.59 13.48
N GLY A 84 21.72 -0.87 12.39
CA GLY A 84 21.96 0.56 12.26
C GLY A 84 20.73 1.42 12.54
N VAL A 85 19.62 0.86 13.05
CA VAL A 85 18.44 1.65 13.43
C VAL A 85 18.82 2.62 14.53
N ASP A 86 18.55 3.89 14.29
CA ASP A 86 18.74 4.97 15.27
C ASP A 86 17.49 5.13 16.14
N TYR A 87 16.33 5.15 15.50
CA TYR A 87 15.03 5.17 16.17
C TYR A 87 13.92 4.64 15.24
N PHE A 88 12.73 4.40 15.81
CA PHE A 88 11.53 4.09 15.06
C PHE A 88 10.64 5.33 14.96
N ASP A 89 10.33 5.75 13.74
CA ASP A 89 9.30 6.76 13.49
C ASP A 89 7.92 6.10 13.57
N ILE A 90 7.05 6.64 14.44
CA ILE A 90 5.74 6.07 14.73
C ILE A 90 4.68 7.10 14.43
N GLN A 91 3.84 6.80 13.45
CA GLN A 91 2.78 7.69 12.99
C GLN A 91 1.41 7.04 13.24
N PRO A 92 0.66 7.46 14.28
CA PRO A 92 -0.68 6.98 14.52
C PRO A 92 -1.70 7.83 13.77
N GLU A 93 -2.70 7.19 13.23
CA GLU A 93 -3.91 7.83 12.70
C GLU A 93 -5.14 7.14 13.30
N TYR A 94 -6.01 7.90 13.92
CA TYR A 94 -7.25 7.41 14.49
C TYR A 94 -8.44 8.02 13.76
N ALA A 95 -9.31 7.18 13.23
CA ALA A 95 -10.51 7.58 12.52
C ALA A 95 -11.76 7.09 13.28
N ILE A 96 -12.67 8.02 13.58
CA ILE A 96 -13.95 7.71 14.19
C ILE A 96 -14.92 7.30 13.10
N GLY A 97 -15.44 6.07 13.21
CA GLY A 97 -16.41 5.53 12.25
C GLY A 97 -17.80 6.04 12.50
N LYS A 98 -18.44 6.67 11.51
CA LYS A 98 -19.88 7.05 11.63
C LYS A 98 -20.82 5.85 11.49
N ASN A 99 -20.49 4.91 10.61
CA ASN A 99 -21.26 3.68 10.34
C ASN A 99 -20.38 2.41 10.36
N ALA A 100 -19.13 2.55 10.78
CA ALA A 100 -18.13 1.50 10.89
C ALA A 100 -17.46 1.59 12.29
N PRO A 101 -16.76 0.56 12.77
CA PRO A 101 -15.97 0.69 13.99
C PRO A 101 -14.88 1.74 13.82
N ASP A 102 -14.56 2.41 14.94
CA ASP A 102 -13.39 3.27 14.99
C ASP A 102 -12.15 2.52 14.54
N SER A 103 -11.19 3.22 13.95
CA SER A 103 -10.01 2.59 13.38
C SER A 103 -8.73 3.30 13.87
N LEU A 104 -7.77 2.52 14.34
CA LEU A 104 -6.44 2.98 14.70
C LEU A 104 -5.42 2.40 13.73
N PHE A 105 -4.78 3.27 12.97
CA PHE A 105 -3.68 2.93 12.07
C PHE A 105 -2.37 3.34 12.73
N ILE A 106 -1.40 2.45 12.73
CA ILE A 106 -0.06 2.71 13.28
C ILE A 106 0.96 2.36 12.22
N ASP A 107 1.60 3.38 11.66
CA ASP A 107 2.78 3.19 10.84
C ASP A 107 4.03 3.24 11.71
N LEU A 108 4.93 2.28 11.51
CA LEU A 108 6.16 2.13 12.27
C LEU A 108 7.31 1.92 11.29
N THR A 109 8.16 2.93 11.17
CA THR A 109 9.26 2.93 10.22
C THR A 109 10.60 3.05 10.95
N PRO A 110 11.53 2.07 10.78
CA PRO A 110 12.88 2.21 11.30
C PRO A 110 13.65 3.28 10.52
N VAL A 111 14.27 4.20 11.24
CA VAL A 111 15.18 5.20 10.65
C VAL A 111 16.61 4.68 10.76
N VAL A 112 17.22 4.42 9.61
CA VAL A 112 18.55 3.81 9.52
C VAL A 112 19.48 4.80 8.80
N PRO A 113 20.24 5.62 9.52
CA PRO A 113 21.17 6.56 8.91
C PRO A 113 22.38 5.85 8.27
N ASP A 114 22.84 4.75 8.89
CA ASP A 114 23.96 3.94 8.41
C ASP A 114 23.57 2.47 8.36
N GLU A 115 23.32 1.95 7.16
CA GLU A 115 23.02 0.52 6.98
C GLU A 115 24.23 -0.35 7.36
N LYS A 116 23.98 -1.40 8.13
CA LYS A 116 24.95 -2.39 8.55
C LYS A 116 24.57 -3.79 8.05
N ASP A 117 25.54 -4.62 7.76
CA ASP A 117 25.35 -6.01 7.32
C ASP A 117 24.89 -6.93 8.46
N CYS A 118 23.94 -6.49 9.25
CA CYS A 118 23.40 -7.28 10.35
C CYS A 118 21.92 -6.94 10.58
N VAL A 119 21.22 -7.92 11.16
CA VAL A 119 19.82 -7.78 11.59
C VAL A 119 19.75 -8.22 13.05
N CYS A 120 19.09 -7.45 13.87
CA CYS A 120 18.86 -7.79 15.26
C CYS A 120 17.41 -7.53 15.70
N PRO A 121 16.96 -8.25 16.75
CA PRO A 121 15.63 -8.01 17.31
C PRO A 121 15.62 -6.73 18.16
N TYR A 122 14.56 -5.95 17.98
CA TYR A 122 14.21 -4.78 18.77
C TYR A 122 12.88 -5.00 19.47
N ASN A 123 12.75 -4.40 20.66
CA ASN A 123 11.46 -4.22 21.30
C ASN A 123 11.14 -2.73 21.30
N VAL A 124 9.94 -2.38 20.84
CA VAL A 124 9.50 -1.00 20.74
C VAL A 124 8.23 -0.84 21.55
N SER A 125 8.18 0.16 22.42
CA SER A 125 6.97 0.53 23.13
C SER A 125 6.66 2.01 22.95
N PHE A 126 5.37 2.32 22.86
CA PHE A 126 4.88 3.69 22.75
C PHE A 126 3.43 3.77 23.24
N THR A 127 2.99 4.99 23.48
CA THR A 127 1.64 5.27 23.97
C THR A 127 0.87 6.12 22.98
N VAL A 128 -0.35 5.69 22.64
CA VAL A 128 -1.29 6.45 21.81
C VAL A 128 -2.40 7.00 22.71
N ARG A 129 -2.61 8.31 22.67
CA ARG A 129 -3.60 9.04 23.48
C ARG A 129 -4.83 9.37 22.64
N ASN A 130 -5.93 9.68 23.31
CA ASN A 130 -7.21 10.09 22.71
C ASN A 130 -7.93 8.97 21.95
N ILE A 131 -7.80 7.73 22.44
CA ILE A 131 -8.53 6.55 21.93
C ILE A 131 -9.74 6.29 22.83
N SER A 132 -10.89 6.86 22.48
CA SER A 132 -12.11 6.78 23.31
C SER A 132 -12.80 5.41 23.26
N ALA A 133 -12.77 4.73 22.12
CA ALA A 133 -13.46 3.45 21.92
C ALA A 133 -12.81 2.30 22.70
N ASP A 134 -13.64 1.41 23.26
CA ASP A 134 -13.18 0.15 23.87
C ASP A 134 -13.02 -0.98 22.86
N SER A 135 -13.51 -0.79 21.66
CA SER A 135 -13.31 -1.70 20.54
C SER A 135 -13.09 -0.90 19.27
N PHE A 136 -12.05 -1.21 18.56
CA PHE A 136 -11.70 -0.53 17.31
C PHE A 136 -10.97 -1.47 16.36
N PHE A 137 -10.95 -1.10 15.09
CA PHE A 137 -10.16 -1.79 14.09
C PHE A 137 -8.71 -1.32 14.20
N LEU A 138 -7.80 -2.21 14.51
CA LEU A 138 -6.36 -1.92 14.56
C LEU A 138 -5.72 -2.35 13.25
N SER A 139 -5.01 -1.43 12.63
CA SER A 139 -4.11 -1.72 11.52
C SER A 139 -2.70 -1.27 11.89
N CYS A 140 -1.82 -2.21 12.02
CA CYS A 140 -0.40 -1.94 12.15
C CYS A 140 0.37 -2.92 11.27
N TRP A 141 1.67 -2.70 11.16
CA TRP A 141 2.56 -3.56 10.37
C TRP A 141 2.42 -5.08 10.64
N LEU A 142 2.05 -5.46 11.86
CA LEU A 142 1.97 -6.86 12.30
C LEU A 142 0.55 -7.42 12.34
N TYR A 143 -0.44 -6.58 12.48
CA TYR A 143 -1.81 -7.01 12.77
C TYR A 143 -2.82 -6.10 12.08
N MET A 144 -3.87 -6.71 11.60
CA MET A 144 -5.05 -6.00 11.15
C MET A 144 -6.29 -6.79 11.57
N GLY A 145 -7.14 -6.16 12.34
CA GLY A 145 -8.37 -6.79 12.82
C GLY A 145 -9.00 -6.01 13.96
N MET A 146 -10.17 -6.50 14.39
CA MET A 146 -10.85 -5.93 15.54
C MET A 146 -10.12 -6.26 16.84
N VAL A 147 -9.85 -5.26 17.66
CA VAL A 147 -9.41 -5.40 19.04
C VAL A 147 -10.52 -4.91 19.97
N SER A 148 -10.69 -5.58 21.11
CA SER A 148 -11.73 -5.23 22.08
C SER A 148 -11.20 -5.34 23.50
N PHE A 149 -11.30 -4.25 24.24
CA PHE A 149 -10.93 -4.15 25.66
C PHE A 149 -12.12 -4.34 26.61
N LYS A 150 -13.27 -4.78 26.09
CA LYS A 150 -14.50 -4.97 26.91
C LYS A 150 -14.35 -6.02 28.00
N GLU A 151 -13.54 -7.03 27.78
CA GLU A 151 -13.35 -8.15 28.69
C GLU A 151 -12.00 -8.11 29.44
N SER A 152 -11.04 -7.39 28.93
CA SER A 152 -9.69 -7.23 29.49
C SER A 152 -9.08 -5.91 29.09
N ASN A 153 -8.38 -5.26 30.01
CA ASN A 153 -7.61 -4.06 29.71
C ASN A 153 -6.26 -4.36 29.02
N GLN A 154 -5.94 -5.63 28.80
CA GLN A 154 -4.76 -6.05 28.07
C GLN A 154 -5.10 -7.12 27.03
N ILE A 155 -4.54 -6.96 25.84
CA ILE A 155 -4.61 -7.89 24.71
C ILE A 155 -3.17 -8.24 24.32
N THR A 156 -2.89 -9.52 24.20
CA THR A 156 -1.59 -10.00 23.70
C THR A 156 -1.82 -10.81 22.42
N LEU A 157 -1.17 -10.39 21.35
CA LEU A 157 -1.19 -11.07 20.06
C LEU A 157 0.20 -11.61 19.77
N GLU A 158 0.33 -12.93 19.77
CA GLU A 158 1.57 -13.60 19.37
C GLU A 158 1.51 -13.91 17.88
N PHE A 159 2.50 -13.44 17.14
CA PHE A 159 2.56 -13.63 15.69
C PHE A 159 3.41 -14.84 15.36
N SER A 160 2.75 -15.97 15.24
CA SER A 160 3.28 -17.13 14.56
C SER A 160 2.54 -17.30 13.23
N TYR A 161 3.26 -17.65 12.19
CA TYR A 161 2.67 -18.03 10.92
C TYR A 161 3.18 -19.39 10.49
N ASP A 162 2.31 -20.16 9.86
CA ASP A 162 2.69 -21.37 9.16
C ASP A 162 2.82 -21.07 7.67
N VAL A 163 3.87 -21.56 7.04
CA VAL A 163 4.01 -21.52 5.58
C VAL A 163 3.44 -22.81 5.02
N VAL A 164 2.37 -22.70 4.25
CA VAL A 164 1.66 -23.86 3.71
C VAL A 164 1.50 -23.75 2.20
N THR A 165 1.44 -24.88 1.53
CA THR A 165 1.11 -24.95 0.10
C THR A 165 -0.25 -25.65 -0.05
N ILE A 166 -1.22 -24.89 -0.58
CA ILE A 166 -2.58 -25.39 -0.84
C ILE A 166 -2.87 -25.18 -2.32
N ASP A 167 -3.31 -26.22 -3.02
CA ASP A 167 -3.53 -26.22 -4.47
C ASP A 167 -2.34 -25.69 -5.29
N GLY A 168 -1.14 -25.77 -4.69
CA GLY A 168 0.12 -25.34 -5.25
C GLY A 168 0.36 -23.82 -5.18
N LEU A 169 -0.43 -23.10 -4.43
CA LEU A 169 -0.18 -21.72 -4.01
C LEU A 169 0.41 -21.73 -2.61
N GLU A 170 1.39 -20.87 -2.35
CA GLU A 170 2.01 -20.74 -1.04
C GLU A 170 1.36 -19.61 -0.26
N TYR A 171 0.97 -19.94 0.98
CA TYR A 171 0.31 -19.01 1.89
C TYR A 171 1.08 -18.90 3.20
N TYR A 172 1.08 -17.72 3.77
CA TYR A 172 1.43 -17.48 5.16
C TYR A 172 0.15 -17.37 5.97
N LEU A 173 -0.08 -18.35 6.84
CA LEU A 173 -1.26 -18.40 7.69
C LEU A 173 -0.93 -17.83 9.06
N TYR A 174 -1.56 -16.73 9.41
CA TYR A 174 -1.41 -16.05 10.70
C TYR A 174 -2.49 -16.53 11.66
N LYS A 175 -2.12 -17.23 12.72
CA LYS A 175 -3.07 -17.78 13.70
C LYS A 175 -3.88 -16.73 14.46
N PRO A 176 -3.26 -15.62 14.95
CA PRO A 176 -4.04 -14.51 15.47
C PRO A 176 -4.88 -13.87 14.36
N GLY A 177 -6.21 -13.83 14.58
CA GLY A 177 -7.14 -13.21 13.64
C GLY A 177 -7.49 -14.03 12.41
N GLN A 178 -6.98 -15.28 12.29
CA GLN A 178 -7.31 -16.18 11.17
C GLN A 178 -7.11 -15.52 9.80
N GLN A 179 -5.97 -14.88 9.63
CA GLN A 179 -5.59 -14.16 8.42
C GLN A 179 -4.63 -14.99 7.58
N ALA A 180 -4.67 -14.82 6.27
CA ALA A 180 -3.70 -15.39 5.36
C ALA A 180 -3.14 -14.33 4.41
N SER A 181 -1.87 -14.51 4.06
CA SER A 181 -1.26 -13.79 2.94
C SER A 181 -0.95 -14.80 1.83
N LEU A 182 -1.42 -14.53 0.62
CA LEU A 182 -1.02 -15.27 -0.56
C LEU A 182 0.35 -14.75 -1.01
N TYR A 183 1.37 -15.58 -0.86
CA TYR A 183 2.75 -15.16 -0.98
C TYR A 183 3.40 -15.58 -2.29
N VAL A 184 3.19 -16.82 -2.75
CA VAL A 184 3.80 -17.34 -3.98
C VAL A 184 2.76 -18.02 -4.87
N MET A 185 2.78 -17.66 -6.15
CA MET A 185 2.07 -18.35 -7.21
C MET A 185 3.10 -18.92 -8.21
N PRO A 186 3.42 -20.22 -8.12
CA PRO A 186 4.37 -20.85 -9.02
C PRO A 186 3.90 -20.86 -10.46
N ASN A 187 4.87 -20.88 -11.37
CA ASN A 187 4.62 -20.88 -12.82
C ASN A 187 3.68 -22.02 -13.24
N GLY A 188 2.67 -21.70 -14.06
CA GLY A 188 1.74 -22.67 -14.65
C GLY A 188 0.59 -23.14 -13.75
N LYS A 189 0.40 -22.57 -12.55
CA LYS A 189 -0.72 -22.92 -11.67
C LYS A 189 -2.05 -22.32 -12.12
N VAL A 190 -2.04 -21.05 -12.53
CA VAL A 190 -3.21 -20.43 -13.11
C VAL A 190 -3.18 -20.67 -14.62
N LYS A 191 -4.17 -21.43 -15.11
CA LYS A 191 -4.27 -21.81 -16.54
C LYS A 191 -5.22 -20.92 -17.31
N ASP A 192 -6.14 -20.29 -16.61
CA ASP A 192 -7.17 -19.45 -17.17
C ASP A 192 -6.65 -18.03 -17.43
N GLU A 193 -7.27 -17.34 -18.36
CA GLU A 193 -6.97 -15.93 -18.65
C GLU A 193 -7.57 -14.99 -17.61
N GLU A 194 -8.61 -15.41 -16.90
CA GLU A 194 -9.19 -14.73 -15.75
C GLU A 194 -8.78 -15.45 -14.48
N TRP A 195 -8.26 -14.71 -13.50
CA TRP A 195 -7.93 -15.24 -12.20
C TRP A 195 -8.59 -14.42 -11.09
N ARG A 196 -9.36 -15.15 -10.27
CA ARG A 196 -9.93 -14.63 -9.03
C ARG A 196 -9.06 -15.08 -7.86
N ILE A 197 -8.46 -14.14 -7.15
CA ILE A 197 -7.79 -14.44 -5.87
C ILE A 197 -8.88 -14.87 -4.88
N PRO A 198 -8.73 -16.03 -4.21
CA PRO A 198 -9.73 -16.47 -3.25
C PRO A 198 -9.82 -15.51 -2.06
N SER A 199 -11.01 -15.36 -1.47
CA SER A 199 -11.20 -14.58 -0.25
C SER A 199 -10.88 -15.37 1.02
N LEU A 200 -10.92 -16.70 0.93
CA LEU A 200 -10.67 -17.64 2.02
C LEU A 200 -9.77 -18.78 1.57
N VAL A 201 -9.02 -19.32 2.48
CA VAL A 201 -8.29 -20.58 2.35
C VAL A 201 -8.50 -21.42 3.59
N SER A 202 -8.81 -22.72 3.42
CA SER A 202 -9.02 -23.67 4.54
C SER A 202 -7.77 -24.51 4.73
N TYR A 203 -7.31 -24.62 5.98
CA TYR A 203 -6.18 -25.44 6.37
C TYR A 203 -6.46 -26.14 7.72
N GLU A 204 -6.31 -27.45 7.77
CA GLU A 204 -6.56 -28.28 8.97
C GLU A 204 -7.93 -28.05 9.63
N GLY A 205 -8.98 -27.81 8.80
CA GLY A 205 -10.34 -27.56 9.28
C GLY A 205 -10.60 -26.15 9.79
N GLN A 206 -9.64 -25.24 9.66
CA GLN A 206 -9.76 -23.85 10.01
C GLN A 206 -9.74 -22.99 8.75
N ASP A 207 -10.64 -22.01 8.66
CA ASP A 207 -10.69 -21.04 7.59
C ASP A 207 -9.86 -19.81 7.93
N TYR A 208 -9.10 -19.34 6.94
CA TYR A 208 -8.27 -18.13 7.00
C TYR A 208 -8.70 -17.14 5.92
N THR A 209 -8.96 -15.92 6.29
CA THR A 209 -9.30 -14.84 5.35
C THR A 209 -8.05 -14.36 4.63
N ILE A 210 -8.08 -14.33 3.30
CA ILE A 210 -6.99 -13.75 2.51
C ILE A 210 -7.05 -12.22 2.64
N GLY A 211 -6.21 -11.69 3.52
CA GLY A 211 -6.15 -10.26 3.82
C GLY A 211 -5.04 -9.54 3.07
N ALA A 212 -4.03 -10.27 2.60
CA ALA A 212 -2.91 -9.70 1.88
C ALA A 212 -2.46 -10.61 0.73
N PHE A 213 -1.77 -10.04 -0.25
CA PHE A 213 -1.07 -10.80 -1.27
C PHE A 213 0.21 -10.07 -1.69
N ASN A 214 1.20 -10.86 -2.13
CA ASN A 214 2.47 -10.37 -2.62
C ASN A 214 2.55 -10.56 -4.14
N PRO A 215 2.40 -9.49 -4.96
CA PRO A 215 2.50 -9.62 -6.41
C PRO A 215 3.88 -10.11 -6.88
N ASP A 216 4.94 -9.85 -6.13
CA ASP A 216 6.30 -10.25 -6.50
C ASP A 216 6.49 -11.77 -6.51
N GLY A 217 5.71 -12.50 -5.72
CA GLY A 217 5.66 -13.96 -5.73
C GLY A 217 4.95 -14.57 -6.92
N PHE A 218 4.37 -13.77 -7.82
CA PHE A 218 3.52 -14.28 -8.91
C PHE A 218 4.33 -14.54 -10.18
N TYR A 219 4.97 -15.70 -10.27
CA TYR A 219 5.76 -16.09 -11.44
C TYR A 219 4.94 -16.70 -12.58
N GLY A 220 3.66 -16.95 -12.38
CA GLY A 220 2.80 -17.69 -13.30
C GLY A 220 1.77 -16.84 -14.06
N GLY A 221 1.80 -15.52 -13.91
CA GLY A 221 0.77 -14.62 -14.43
C GLY A 221 0.78 -14.33 -15.95
N ALA A 222 1.65 -14.97 -16.73
CA ALA A 222 1.90 -14.63 -18.12
C ALA A 222 0.68 -14.72 -19.06
N LYS A 223 -0.37 -15.44 -18.67
CA LYS A 223 -1.60 -15.58 -19.47
C LYS A 223 -2.77 -14.77 -18.95
N ILE A 224 -2.67 -14.24 -17.73
CA ILE A 224 -3.77 -13.56 -17.07
C ILE A 224 -4.03 -12.23 -17.76
N THR A 225 -5.25 -12.08 -18.26
CA THR A 225 -5.76 -10.84 -18.86
C THR A 225 -6.67 -10.08 -17.91
N LYS A 226 -7.30 -10.80 -16.96
CA LYS A 226 -8.20 -10.23 -15.96
C LYS A 226 -7.87 -10.77 -14.57
N LEU A 227 -7.66 -9.86 -13.63
CA LEU A 227 -7.43 -10.14 -12.22
C LEU A 227 -8.61 -9.65 -11.38
N ILE A 228 -9.16 -10.53 -10.51
CA ILE A 228 -10.24 -10.19 -9.62
C ILE A 228 -9.72 -10.28 -8.18
N LEU A 229 -9.73 -9.15 -7.47
CA LEU A 229 -9.28 -9.01 -6.09
C LEU A 229 -10.48 -9.16 -5.14
N PRO A 230 -10.38 -9.98 -4.10
CA PRO A 230 -11.43 -10.09 -3.10
C PRO A 230 -11.54 -8.82 -2.24
N ASN A 231 -12.73 -8.57 -1.72
CA ASN A 231 -12.98 -7.43 -0.84
C ASN A 231 -12.30 -7.55 0.52
N SER A 232 -11.87 -8.74 0.90
CA SER A 232 -11.12 -9.02 2.14
C SER A 232 -9.70 -8.47 2.12
N VAL A 233 -9.14 -8.14 0.94
CA VAL A 233 -7.77 -7.61 0.85
C VAL A 233 -7.71 -6.23 1.48
N PHE A 234 -6.85 -6.11 2.46
CA PHE A 234 -6.55 -4.87 3.16
C PHE A 234 -5.08 -4.44 3.01
N ARG A 235 -4.22 -5.31 2.50
CA ARG A 235 -2.82 -5.01 2.26
C ARG A 235 -2.32 -5.66 0.98
N VAL A 236 -1.60 -4.88 0.18
CA VAL A 236 -0.80 -5.38 -0.93
C VAL A 236 0.66 -5.24 -0.52
N GLU A 237 1.36 -6.37 -0.44
CA GLU A 237 2.75 -6.39 -0.02
C GLU A 237 3.65 -6.08 -1.21
N TRP A 238 4.18 -4.84 -1.25
CA TRP A 238 5.16 -4.42 -2.24
C TRP A 238 6.56 -4.49 -1.61
N HIS A 239 7.44 -5.30 -2.17
CA HIS A 239 8.85 -5.28 -1.76
C HIS A 239 9.60 -4.18 -2.49
N LYS A 240 10.41 -3.39 -1.76
CA LYS A 240 11.17 -2.24 -2.25
C LYS A 240 12.17 -2.57 -3.35
N GLU A 241 12.70 -3.79 -3.39
CA GLU A 241 13.81 -4.15 -4.25
C GLU A 241 13.40 -4.63 -5.65
N PHE A 242 12.11 -4.87 -5.86
CA PHE A 242 11.61 -5.36 -7.14
C PHE A 242 10.62 -4.38 -7.73
N TYR A 243 11.07 -3.65 -8.72
CA TYR A 243 10.39 -2.70 -9.59
C TYR A 243 9.15 -3.26 -10.32
N ASN A 244 8.28 -3.98 -9.62
CA ASN A 244 7.21 -4.72 -10.26
C ASN A 244 5.85 -4.38 -9.66
N CYS A 245 5.20 -3.45 -10.33
CA CYS A 245 3.74 -3.38 -10.29
C CYS A 245 3.13 -4.65 -10.91
N PHE A 246 1.83 -4.80 -10.81
CA PHE A 246 1.09 -5.89 -11.48
C PHE A 246 1.52 -6.12 -12.93
N ASN A 247 1.84 -5.07 -13.67
CA ASN A 247 2.18 -5.13 -15.08
C ASN A 247 3.43 -5.98 -15.37
N GLY A 248 4.46 -5.90 -14.53
CA GLY A 248 5.65 -6.72 -14.68
C GLY A 248 5.39 -8.22 -14.42
N ARG A 249 4.43 -8.56 -13.58
CA ARG A 249 4.06 -9.94 -13.25
C ARG A 249 2.94 -10.50 -14.14
N PHE A 250 2.10 -9.62 -14.64
CA PHE A 250 0.97 -9.93 -15.50
C PHE A 250 1.06 -9.17 -16.84
N PRO A 251 2.00 -9.54 -17.73
CA PRO A 251 2.30 -8.75 -18.94
C PRO A 251 1.13 -8.69 -19.96
N LYS A 252 0.08 -9.48 -19.76
CA LYS A 252 -1.14 -9.47 -20.57
C LYS A 252 -2.34 -8.91 -19.84
N LEU A 253 -2.15 -8.33 -18.66
CA LEU A 253 -3.24 -7.82 -17.85
C LEU A 253 -3.93 -6.63 -18.54
N GLU A 254 -5.20 -6.81 -18.85
CA GLU A 254 -6.05 -5.81 -19.47
C GLU A 254 -7.01 -5.16 -18.47
N THR A 255 -7.37 -5.89 -17.39
CA THR A 255 -8.40 -5.47 -16.46
C THR A 255 -8.12 -5.95 -15.04
N ILE A 256 -8.29 -5.05 -14.07
CA ILE A 256 -8.34 -5.38 -12.65
C ILE A 256 -9.74 -5.05 -12.12
N GLU A 257 -10.39 -6.02 -11.51
CA GLU A 257 -11.66 -5.83 -10.79
C GLU A 257 -11.46 -6.01 -9.29
N VAL A 258 -12.21 -5.28 -8.50
CA VAL A 258 -12.26 -5.43 -7.04
C VAL A 258 -13.67 -5.79 -6.66
N GLU A 259 -13.84 -6.82 -5.83
CA GLU A 259 -15.17 -7.21 -5.32
C GLU A 259 -15.83 -6.06 -4.54
N PRO A 260 -17.16 -5.93 -4.59
CA PRO A 260 -17.88 -4.88 -3.88
C PRO A 260 -17.59 -4.88 -2.37
N ASN A 261 -17.70 -3.69 -1.76
CA ASN A 261 -17.50 -3.48 -0.32
C ASN A 261 -16.06 -3.73 0.19
N SER A 262 -15.07 -3.60 -0.67
CA SER A 262 -13.68 -3.54 -0.21
C SER A 262 -13.41 -2.22 0.52
N HIS A 263 -12.74 -2.31 1.67
CA HIS A 263 -12.40 -1.15 2.50
C HIS A 263 -11.07 -0.48 2.08
N LEU A 264 -10.28 -1.12 1.23
CA LEU A 264 -8.98 -0.62 0.82
C LEU A 264 -8.94 -0.25 -0.66
N LEU A 265 -9.53 -1.08 -1.51
CA LEU A 265 -9.36 -1.03 -2.95
C LEU A 265 -10.69 -0.78 -3.66
N SER A 266 -10.62 -0.21 -4.83
CA SER A 266 -11.74 -0.12 -5.77
C SER A 266 -11.22 -0.24 -7.20
N SER A 267 -12.09 -0.57 -8.13
CA SER A 267 -11.78 -0.52 -9.55
C SER A 267 -12.79 0.34 -10.30
N VAL A 268 -12.29 1.12 -11.25
CA VAL A 268 -13.13 1.90 -12.17
C VAL A 268 -12.66 1.57 -13.57
N ASP A 269 -13.58 1.03 -14.37
CA ASP A 269 -13.31 0.63 -15.78
C ASP A 269 -12.06 -0.25 -15.94
N GLY A 270 -11.81 -1.14 -14.97
CA GLY A 270 -10.68 -2.07 -14.98
C GLY A 270 -9.36 -1.49 -14.51
N VAL A 271 -9.33 -0.29 -13.99
CA VAL A 271 -8.16 0.39 -13.42
C VAL A 271 -8.27 0.36 -11.89
N LEU A 272 -7.16 0.09 -11.20
CA LEU A 272 -7.11 -0.08 -9.75
C LEU A 272 -6.88 1.24 -9.03
N TYR A 273 -7.73 1.52 -8.06
CA TYR A 273 -7.70 2.70 -7.20
C TYR A 273 -7.76 2.34 -5.72
N SER A 274 -7.46 3.30 -4.85
CA SER A 274 -7.91 3.25 -3.46
C SER A 274 -9.44 3.25 -3.39
N CYS A 275 -10.01 2.74 -2.29
CA CYS A 275 -11.46 2.67 -2.12
C CYS A 275 -12.14 4.05 -2.22
N ASN A 276 -11.50 5.11 -1.70
CA ASN A 276 -11.97 6.50 -1.80
C ASN A 276 -11.59 7.19 -3.13
N LYS A 277 -10.98 6.45 -4.07
CA LYS A 277 -10.53 6.92 -5.39
C LYS A 277 -9.53 8.09 -5.36
N LYS A 278 -8.86 8.31 -4.23
CA LYS A 278 -7.86 9.37 -4.09
C LYS A 278 -6.50 8.98 -4.67
N VAL A 279 -6.21 7.69 -4.77
CA VAL A 279 -4.96 7.17 -5.32
C VAL A 279 -5.25 6.26 -6.50
N LEU A 280 -4.62 6.48 -7.64
CA LEU A 280 -4.55 5.53 -8.75
C LEU A 280 -3.37 4.62 -8.51
N TYR A 281 -3.62 3.33 -8.27
CA TYR A 281 -2.56 2.36 -8.01
C TYR A 281 -2.01 1.69 -9.26
N CYS A 282 -2.86 1.29 -10.20
CA CYS A 282 -2.42 0.57 -11.39
C CYS A 282 -3.39 0.72 -12.56
N PHE A 283 -2.87 1.20 -13.67
CA PHE A 283 -3.46 1.05 -15.00
C PHE A 283 -2.88 -0.22 -15.63
N PRO A 284 -3.68 -1.24 -16.01
CA PRO A 284 -3.16 -2.49 -16.54
C PRO A 284 -2.38 -2.30 -17.84
N GLY A 285 -1.17 -2.86 -17.90
CA GLY A 285 -0.21 -2.58 -18.99
C GLY A 285 -0.65 -3.04 -20.37
N ALA A 286 -1.48 -4.09 -20.45
CA ALA A 286 -2.02 -4.59 -21.72
C ALA A 286 -3.44 -4.07 -22.02
N ASN A 287 -3.94 -3.11 -21.24
CA ASN A 287 -5.22 -2.45 -21.55
C ASN A 287 -5.15 -1.80 -22.93
N LYS A 288 -6.16 -2.04 -23.77
CA LYS A 288 -6.16 -1.66 -25.19
C LYS A 288 -6.44 -0.17 -25.45
N ARG A 289 -6.75 0.62 -24.42
CA ARG A 289 -6.97 2.04 -24.59
C ARG A 289 -5.69 2.75 -25.05
N THR A 290 -5.85 3.61 -26.04
CA THR A 290 -4.77 4.47 -26.52
C THR A 290 -4.73 5.82 -25.79
N GLU A 291 -5.85 6.21 -25.17
CA GLU A 291 -5.97 7.41 -24.35
C GLU A 291 -6.63 7.07 -23.03
N TYR A 292 -6.20 7.73 -21.96
CA TYR A 292 -6.81 7.58 -20.66
C TYR A 292 -6.88 8.92 -19.92
N THR A 293 -8.08 9.25 -19.49
CA THR A 293 -8.31 10.38 -18.58
C THR A 293 -8.54 9.83 -17.19
N VAL A 294 -7.65 10.19 -16.27
CA VAL A 294 -7.78 9.83 -14.87
C VAL A 294 -9.01 10.51 -14.29
N ILE A 295 -9.80 9.79 -13.52
CA ILE A 295 -11.06 10.30 -12.96
C ILE A 295 -10.81 11.52 -12.06
N ASP A 296 -11.78 12.43 -12.03
CA ASP A 296 -11.71 13.61 -11.18
C ASP A 296 -11.67 13.22 -9.69
N GLY A 297 -10.99 14.07 -8.90
CA GLY A 297 -10.85 13.85 -7.47
C GLY A 297 -9.67 12.96 -7.06
N VAL A 298 -8.94 12.35 -8.00
CA VAL A 298 -7.66 11.67 -7.70
C VAL A 298 -6.63 12.70 -7.29
N ASP A 299 -5.97 12.46 -6.16
CA ASP A 299 -4.93 13.34 -5.61
C ASP A 299 -3.52 12.82 -5.91
N ILE A 300 -3.37 11.48 -6.01
CA ILE A 300 -2.07 10.82 -6.11
C ILE A 300 -2.06 9.82 -7.28
N ILE A 301 -1.05 9.92 -8.13
CA ILE A 301 -0.65 8.86 -9.05
C ILE A 301 0.38 7.99 -8.34
N GLY A 302 0.06 6.71 -8.19
CA GLY A 302 0.88 5.74 -7.47
C GLY A 302 2.23 5.46 -8.12
N GLU A 303 3.10 4.83 -7.36
CA GLU A 303 4.38 4.33 -7.86
C GLU A 303 4.14 3.26 -8.93
N TYR A 304 4.84 3.35 -10.07
CA TYR A 304 4.65 2.47 -11.25
C TYR A 304 3.21 2.39 -11.80
N ALA A 305 2.34 3.34 -11.50
CA ALA A 305 0.91 3.28 -11.82
C ALA A 305 0.60 3.10 -13.30
N PHE A 306 1.41 3.63 -14.19
CA PHE A 306 1.32 3.51 -15.65
C PHE A 306 2.55 2.83 -16.25
N ARG A 307 3.22 1.95 -15.51
CA ARG A 307 4.38 1.24 -16.02
C ARG A 307 3.99 0.21 -17.08
N ASP A 308 4.87 0.00 -18.09
CA ASP A 308 4.70 -1.01 -19.16
C ASP A 308 3.36 -0.92 -19.91
N CYS A 309 2.78 0.28 -20.04
CA CYS A 309 1.51 0.48 -20.74
C CYS A 309 1.70 0.39 -22.25
N SER A 310 1.49 -0.82 -22.79
CA SER A 310 1.87 -1.18 -24.17
C SER A 310 1.05 -0.48 -25.27
N TYR A 311 -0.16 0.03 -24.98
CA TYR A 311 -1.06 0.64 -25.97
C TYR A 311 -1.28 2.12 -25.71
N LEU A 312 -1.01 2.59 -24.50
CA LEU A 312 -1.36 3.95 -24.08
C LEU A 312 -0.44 4.98 -24.73
N LYS A 313 -1.04 5.97 -25.39
CA LYS A 313 -0.36 7.07 -26.06
C LYS A 313 -0.54 8.40 -25.33
N THR A 314 -1.71 8.61 -24.74
CA THR A 314 -2.03 9.88 -24.09
C THR A 314 -2.62 9.64 -22.71
N ILE A 315 -2.09 10.36 -21.72
CA ILE A 315 -2.60 10.40 -20.35
C ILE A 315 -3.05 11.84 -20.05
N ARG A 316 -4.25 11.98 -19.47
CA ARG A 316 -4.76 13.25 -18.97
C ARG A 316 -5.00 13.14 -17.47
N LEU A 317 -4.29 13.93 -16.69
CA LEU A 317 -4.47 14.02 -15.26
C LEU A 317 -5.50 15.11 -14.92
N PRO A 318 -6.35 14.96 -13.90
CA PRO A 318 -7.22 16.00 -13.40
C PRO A 318 -6.44 17.06 -12.62
N GLU A 319 -7.02 18.25 -12.44
CA GLU A 319 -6.43 19.35 -11.65
C GLU A 319 -6.21 18.97 -10.17
N SER A 320 -6.95 18.00 -9.66
CA SER A 320 -6.85 17.52 -8.28
C SER A 320 -5.56 16.78 -7.99
N VAL A 321 -4.85 16.27 -9.01
CA VAL A 321 -3.57 15.55 -8.78
C VAL A 321 -2.52 16.53 -8.27
N THR A 322 -2.04 16.26 -7.07
CA THR A 322 -0.97 17.04 -6.42
C THR A 322 0.34 16.26 -6.32
N THR A 323 0.30 14.94 -6.42
CA THR A 323 1.48 14.09 -6.24
C THR A 323 1.55 13.01 -7.32
N ILE A 324 2.72 12.88 -7.92
CA ILE A 324 3.07 11.76 -8.79
C ILE A 324 4.26 11.04 -8.13
N ARG A 325 4.08 9.76 -7.83
CA ARG A 325 5.10 8.96 -7.16
C ARG A 325 6.20 8.49 -8.14
N PRO A 326 7.35 8.02 -7.61
CA PRO A 326 8.46 7.57 -8.45
C PRO A 326 8.04 6.54 -9.50
N PHE A 327 8.67 6.63 -10.69
CA PHE A 327 8.53 5.67 -11.80
C PHE A 327 7.10 5.49 -12.32
N ALA A 328 6.21 6.45 -12.06
CA ALA A 328 4.79 6.34 -12.40
C ALA A 328 4.54 5.99 -13.88
N PHE A 329 5.40 6.43 -14.79
CA PHE A 329 5.26 6.24 -16.24
C PHE A 329 6.41 5.41 -16.86
N ALA A 330 7.17 4.70 -16.03
CA ALA A 330 8.34 3.95 -16.48
C ALA A 330 7.98 2.92 -17.55
N ASP A 331 8.90 2.69 -18.49
CA ASP A 331 8.84 1.64 -19.51
C ASP A 331 7.61 1.68 -20.44
N SER A 332 6.84 2.80 -20.44
CA SER A 332 5.66 2.99 -21.32
C SER A 332 6.09 3.52 -22.69
N HIS A 333 6.64 2.63 -23.52
CA HIS A 333 7.34 2.97 -24.75
C HIS A 333 6.45 3.58 -25.87
N ASN A 334 5.14 3.37 -25.83
CA ASN A 334 4.20 3.94 -26.81
C ASN A 334 3.57 5.26 -26.35
N LEU A 335 3.96 5.75 -25.15
CA LEU A 335 3.45 7.00 -24.64
C LEU A 335 3.99 8.18 -25.45
N GLU A 336 3.11 9.08 -25.86
CA GLU A 336 3.39 10.25 -26.70
C GLU A 336 3.18 11.57 -25.91
N ALA A 337 2.17 11.59 -25.03
CA ALA A 337 1.78 12.81 -24.31
C ALA A 337 1.24 12.57 -22.91
N ILE A 338 1.58 13.47 -21.98
CA ILE A 338 0.96 13.55 -20.64
C ILE A 338 0.50 15.00 -20.40
N TYR A 339 -0.78 15.17 -20.07
CA TYR A 339 -1.36 16.44 -19.67
C TYR A 339 -1.44 16.54 -18.16
N ILE A 340 -0.81 17.57 -17.59
CA ILE A 340 -0.68 17.78 -16.13
C ILE A 340 -1.19 19.20 -15.82
N PRO A 341 -2.52 19.41 -15.71
CA PRO A 341 -3.09 20.74 -15.54
C PRO A 341 -2.91 21.30 -14.12
N GLY A 342 -2.73 20.44 -13.12
CA GLY A 342 -2.59 20.82 -11.72
C GLY A 342 -1.17 21.24 -11.35
N LYS A 343 -1.05 21.82 -10.14
CA LYS A 343 0.23 22.15 -9.53
C LYS A 343 0.69 21.00 -8.66
N LEU A 344 1.85 20.41 -8.99
CA LEU A 344 2.39 19.26 -8.30
C LEU A 344 3.30 19.62 -7.12
N ASN A 345 3.33 18.73 -6.14
CA ASN A 345 4.37 18.71 -5.12
C ASN A 345 5.72 18.40 -5.80
N ARG A 346 6.72 19.26 -5.56
CA ARG A 346 8.03 19.15 -6.21
C ARG A 346 8.99 18.17 -5.54
N TYR A 347 8.63 17.65 -4.37
CA TYR A 347 9.49 16.71 -3.65
C TYR A 347 9.67 15.42 -4.45
N ASN A 348 10.91 15.14 -4.85
CA ASN A 348 11.31 13.97 -5.66
C ASN A 348 10.51 13.78 -6.98
N LEU A 349 9.86 14.84 -7.50
CA LEU A 349 9.01 14.73 -8.70
C LEU A 349 9.79 14.26 -9.94
N TYR A 350 11.09 14.53 -10.05
CA TYR A 350 11.94 14.03 -11.13
C TYR A 350 11.93 12.50 -11.24
N LEU A 351 11.77 11.78 -10.12
CA LEU A 351 11.70 10.32 -10.09
C LEU A 351 10.46 9.78 -10.81
N ALA A 352 9.38 10.55 -10.88
CA ALA A 352 8.14 10.14 -11.56
C ALA A 352 8.35 9.88 -13.06
N PHE A 353 9.30 10.59 -13.66
CA PHE A 353 9.61 10.56 -15.11
C PHE A 353 10.84 9.72 -15.45
N MET A 354 11.45 9.05 -14.47
CA MET A 354 12.56 8.15 -14.74
C MET A 354 12.08 6.92 -15.53
N TYR A 355 12.93 6.46 -16.44
CA TYR A 355 12.65 5.35 -17.39
C TYR A 355 11.47 5.58 -18.33
N MET A 356 10.93 6.79 -18.38
CA MET A 356 9.96 7.20 -19.40
C MET A 356 10.72 7.60 -20.68
N PRO A 357 10.20 7.27 -21.88
CA PRO A 357 10.84 7.71 -23.12
C PRO A 357 10.96 9.22 -23.19
N SER A 358 12.15 9.72 -23.55
CA SER A 358 12.39 11.17 -23.67
C SER A 358 11.65 11.83 -24.85
N THR A 359 10.97 11.04 -25.67
CA THR A 359 10.10 11.52 -26.76
C THR A 359 8.72 11.96 -26.30
N VAL A 360 8.32 11.61 -25.07
CA VAL A 360 7.01 11.97 -24.51
C VAL A 360 6.93 13.47 -24.29
N THR A 361 5.85 14.10 -24.76
CA THR A 361 5.60 15.53 -24.52
C THR A 361 4.82 15.73 -23.23
N LEU A 362 5.34 16.52 -22.31
CA LEU A 362 4.61 16.98 -21.12
C LEU A 362 3.89 18.29 -21.44
N PHE A 363 2.57 18.31 -21.26
CA PHE A 363 1.75 19.51 -21.33
C PHE A 363 1.43 19.96 -19.91
N VAL A 364 1.94 21.15 -19.54
CA VAL A 364 1.84 21.70 -18.18
C VAL A 364 1.35 23.15 -18.22
N PRO A 365 0.86 23.73 -17.10
CA PRO A 365 0.55 25.17 -17.04
C PRO A 365 1.75 26.04 -17.41
N ASP A 366 1.52 27.22 -18.00
CA ASP A 366 2.57 28.15 -18.43
C ASP A 366 3.57 28.46 -17.32
N SER A 367 3.08 28.62 -16.09
CA SER A 367 3.90 28.90 -14.89
C SER A 367 4.83 27.76 -14.51
N GLU A 368 4.55 26.53 -14.95
CA GLU A 368 5.30 25.33 -14.58
C GLU A 368 6.29 24.88 -15.67
N VAL A 369 6.17 25.37 -16.91
CA VAL A 369 7.04 24.98 -18.04
C VAL A 369 8.53 25.10 -17.70
N GLY A 370 8.92 26.21 -17.07
CA GLY A 370 10.32 26.45 -16.67
C GLY A 370 10.85 25.38 -15.72
N TYR A 371 10.06 25.03 -14.70
CA TYR A 371 10.43 24.01 -13.71
C TYR A 371 10.51 22.62 -14.34
N PHE A 372 9.52 22.19 -15.12
CA PHE A 372 9.52 20.87 -15.74
C PHE A 372 10.69 20.65 -16.69
N LYS A 373 11.15 21.70 -17.39
CA LYS A 373 12.38 21.64 -18.21
C LYS A 373 13.66 21.39 -17.40
N THR A 374 13.65 21.60 -16.09
CA THR A 374 14.82 21.31 -15.24
C THR A 374 14.85 19.86 -14.76
N ILE A 375 13.71 19.17 -14.74
CA ILE A 375 13.58 17.81 -14.17
C ILE A 375 13.29 16.73 -15.22
N TYR A 376 12.91 17.12 -16.44
CA TYR A 376 12.58 16.21 -17.53
C TYR A 376 13.33 16.59 -18.82
N GLN A 377 13.90 15.59 -19.50
CA GLN A 377 14.76 15.79 -20.68
C GLN A 377 14.00 15.87 -22.00
N GLY A 378 12.72 15.48 -22.03
CA GLY A 378 11.88 15.50 -23.22
C GLY A 378 11.17 16.85 -23.44
N PRO A 379 10.31 16.94 -24.45
CA PRO A 379 9.56 18.14 -24.77
C PRO A 379 8.61 18.56 -23.63
N VAL A 380 8.64 19.81 -23.25
CA VAL A 380 7.70 20.43 -22.28
C VAL A 380 7.05 21.63 -22.93
N LEU A 381 5.74 21.57 -23.08
CA LEU A 381 4.92 22.57 -23.70
C LEU A 381 3.85 23.12 -22.74
N SER A 382 3.40 24.33 -23.01
CA SER A 382 2.26 24.90 -22.31
C SER A 382 0.94 24.27 -22.77
N ILE A 383 0.02 24.02 -21.83
CA ILE A 383 -1.36 23.58 -22.15
C ILE A 383 -2.07 24.62 -23.02
N SER A 384 -1.84 25.93 -22.79
CA SER A 384 -2.42 27.00 -23.58
C SER A 384 -1.93 27.02 -25.04
N SER A 385 -0.72 26.45 -25.32
CA SER A 385 -0.20 26.33 -26.69
C SER A 385 -0.77 25.10 -27.45
N SER A 386 -1.42 24.17 -26.77
CA SER A 386 -2.03 22.98 -27.37
C SER A 386 -3.39 23.22 -28.03
N GLY A 387 -3.64 24.44 -28.48
CA GLY A 387 -4.84 24.94 -29.14
C GLY A 387 -5.88 23.91 -29.55
N GLY A 388 -6.92 23.73 -28.75
CA GLY A 388 -8.18 23.22 -29.25
C GLY A 388 -8.61 21.83 -28.80
N SER A 389 -9.67 21.89 -28.25
CA SER A 389 -10.83 21.05 -27.95
C SER A 389 -10.96 20.66 -26.48
N ARG A 390 -11.82 21.42 -25.87
CA ARG A 390 -12.51 21.05 -24.62
C ARG A 390 -13.41 19.86 -24.87
#